data_e2716a0a00bd3ed2ada0bd17bd76030f
#
_entry.id   e2716a0a00bd3ed2ada0bd17bd76030f
#
_cell.length_a   1.000
_cell.length_b   1.000
_cell.length_c   1.000
_cell.angle_alpha   90.00
_cell.angle_beta   90.00
_cell.angle_gamma   90.00
#
_symmetry.space_group_name_H-M   'P 1'
#
loop_
_entity.id
_entity.type
_entity.pdbx_description
1 polymer ?
#
loop_
_entity_poly.entity_id
_entity_poly.type
_entity_poly.pdbx_seq_one_letter_code
_entity_poly.pdbx_strand_id
1 'polypeptide(L)'
;RVFDTPNIEVHWNTETLEVLGDQTVEGIRVVNNQTKEESKITVTGFFVAIGHKPNTGMFKGWLDMDNVGYLKHKPDSSHTNIEGVFVSGDAGDKVYRQAVTAAGTGCMAALDAERYLGAKGIH
;
A
#
# COMPACT_ATOMS: atom_id res chain seq x y z
N ARG A 1 1.85 -24.03 -4.04
CA ARG A 1 0.38 -23.74 -4.04
C ARG A 1 -0.06 -23.18 -5.39
N VAL A 2 0.57 -22.11 -5.92
CA VAL A 2 0.17 -21.53 -7.23
C VAL A 2 0.29 -22.57 -8.34
N PHE A 3 1.39 -23.28 -8.43
CA PHE A 3 1.66 -24.30 -9.47
C PHE A 3 0.80 -25.56 -9.38
N ASP A 4 0.19 -25.80 -8.22
CA ASP A 4 -0.67 -26.97 -7.97
C ASP A 4 -2.15 -26.66 -8.17
N THR A 5 -2.48 -25.44 -8.59
CA THR A 5 -3.85 -24.96 -8.72
C THR A 5 -4.24 -25.00 -10.21
N PRO A 6 -5.18 -25.88 -10.62
CA PRO A 6 -5.40 -26.20 -12.04
C PRO A 6 -5.98 -25.06 -12.89
N ASN A 7 -6.52 -24.01 -12.28
CA ASN A 7 -7.08 -22.85 -12.97
C ASN A 7 -6.16 -21.61 -12.89
N ILE A 8 -4.88 -21.79 -12.55
CA ILE A 8 -3.88 -20.73 -12.53
C ILE A 8 -2.82 -21.06 -13.57
N GLU A 9 -2.59 -20.11 -14.48
CA GLU A 9 -1.51 -20.15 -15.45
C GLU A 9 -0.43 -19.11 -15.07
N VAL A 10 0.84 -19.51 -15.11
CA VAL A 10 1.96 -18.62 -14.79
C VAL A 10 2.75 -18.31 -16.06
N HIS A 11 2.72 -17.05 -16.48
CA HIS A 11 3.49 -16.54 -17.60
C HIS A 11 4.85 -16.04 -17.12
N TRP A 12 5.88 -16.85 -17.31
CA TRP A 12 7.26 -16.53 -16.92
C TRP A 12 7.90 -15.49 -17.84
N ASN A 13 8.83 -14.71 -17.29
CA ASN A 13 9.58 -13.69 -18.03
C ASN A 13 8.66 -12.66 -18.73
N THR A 14 7.50 -12.40 -18.18
CA THR A 14 6.45 -11.59 -18.80
C THR A 14 6.26 -10.29 -18.02
N GLU A 15 6.33 -9.18 -18.74
CA GLU A 15 6.07 -7.85 -18.22
C GLU A 15 4.84 -7.25 -18.88
N THR A 16 3.99 -6.59 -18.11
CA THR A 16 2.80 -5.90 -18.64
C THR A 16 3.22 -4.55 -19.20
N LEU A 17 2.88 -4.31 -20.47
CA LEU A 17 3.10 -3.04 -21.15
C LEU A 17 1.91 -2.11 -21.05
N GLU A 18 0.69 -2.66 -21.17
CA GLU A 18 -0.53 -1.88 -21.27
C GLU A 18 -1.75 -2.68 -20.86
N VAL A 19 -2.71 -2.03 -20.22
CA VAL A 19 -4.04 -2.58 -19.97
C VAL A 19 -4.98 -2.07 -21.05
N LEU A 20 -5.70 -2.98 -21.70
CA LEU A 20 -6.54 -2.73 -22.87
C LEU A 20 -8.03 -2.74 -22.47
N GLY A 21 -8.80 -1.86 -23.09
CA GLY A 21 -10.25 -1.74 -22.92
C GLY A 21 -10.66 -0.26 -22.91
N ASP A 22 -11.95 0.00 -23.06
CA ASP A 22 -12.53 1.36 -23.01
C ASP A 22 -13.28 1.57 -21.70
N GLN A 23 -14.48 0.99 -21.54
CA GLN A 23 -15.28 1.09 -20.32
C GLN A 23 -14.95 -0.01 -19.30
N THR A 24 -14.42 -1.12 -19.77
CA THR A 24 -14.02 -2.28 -18.96
C THR A 24 -12.67 -2.80 -19.43
N VAL A 25 -11.99 -3.58 -18.56
CA VAL A 25 -10.76 -4.26 -18.95
C VAL A 25 -11.11 -5.40 -19.90
N GLU A 26 -10.49 -5.42 -21.07
CA GLU A 26 -10.69 -6.43 -22.12
C GLU A 26 -9.44 -7.30 -22.35
N GLY A 27 -8.31 -6.86 -21.86
CA GLY A 27 -7.05 -7.58 -22.01
C GLY A 27 -5.86 -6.79 -21.50
N ILE A 28 -4.70 -7.42 -21.63
CA ILE A 28 -3.41 -6.81 -21.36
C ILE A 28 -2.46 -7.08 -22.54
N ARG A 29 -1.64 -6.10 -22.88
CA ARG A 29 -0.51 -6.28 -23.77
C ARG A 29 0.73 -6.55 -22.92
N VAL A 30 1.41 -7.62 -23.24
CA VAL A 30 2.58 -8.09 -22.50
C VAL A 30 3.78 -8.30 -23.40
N VAL A 31 4.96 -8.27 -22.82
CA VAL A 31 6.21 -8.60 -23.52
C VAL A 31 6.97 -9.67 -22.74
N ASN A 32 7.51 -10.64 -23.45
CA ASN A 32 8.49 -11.54 -22.88
C ASN A 32 9.84 -10.81 -22.77
N ASN A 33 10.35 -10.64 -21.56
CA ASN A 33 11.56 -9.83 -21.32
C ASN A 33 12.86 -10.51 -21.79
N GLN A 34 12.81 -11.78 -22.20
CA GLN A 34 13.94 -12.51 -22.81
C GLN A 34 13.88 -12.49 -24.34
N THR A 35 12.75 -12.93 -24.92
CA THR A 35 12.60 -13.02 -26.39
C THR A 35 12.23 -11.70 -27.05
N LYS A 36 11.72 -10.72 -26.26
CA LYS A 36 11.19 -9.44 -26.74
C LYS A 36 9.93 -9.56 -27.61
N GLU A 37 9.31 -10.72 -27.62
CA GLU A 37 8.04 -10.93 -28.30
C GLU A 37 6.89 -10.32 -27.50
N GLU A 38 6.04 -9.55 -28.17
CA GLU A 38 4.82 -9.00 -27.60
C GLU A 38 3.63 -9.89 -27.91
N SER A 39 2.70 -9.97 -26.98
CA SER A 39 1.43 -10.69 -27.14
C SER A 39 0.30 -10.03 -26.38
N LYS A 40 -0.95 -10.45 -26.66
CA LYS A 40 -2.14 -10.01 -25.95
C LYS A 40 -2.74 -11.17 -25.17
N ILE A 41 -3.06 -10.94 -23.89
CA ILE A 41 -3.82 -11.86 -23.05
C ILE A 41 -5.20 -11.25 -22.79
N THR A 42 -6.26 -11.97 -23.14
CA THR A 42 -7.63 -11.54 -22.88
C THR A 42 -7.95 -11.78 -21.41
N VAL A 43 -8.29 -10.70 -20.69
CA VAL A 43 -8.66 -10.73 -19.27
C VAL A 43 -9.78 -9.72 -19.02
N THR A 44 -10.59 -9.95 -18.00
CA THR A 44 -11.68 -9.05 -17.59
C THR A 44 -11.34 -8.22 -16.35
N GLY A 45 -10.16 -8.42 -15.79
CA GLY A 45 -9.63 -7.67 -14.65
C GLY A 45 -8.11 -7.78 -14.60
N PHE A 46 -7.46 -6.76 -14.05
CA PHE A 46 -6.01 -6.72 -13.89
C PHE A 46 -5.65 -6.18 -12.51
N PHE A 47 -4.83 -6.91 -11.78
CA PHE A 47 -4.37 -6.53 -10.45
C PHE A 47 -2.85 -6.43 -10.43
N VAL A 48 -2.32 -5.29 -9.98
CA VAL A 48 -0.88 -5.07 -9.78
C VAL A 48 -0.51 -5.48 -8.36
N ALA A 49 0.24 -6.56 -8.22
CA ALA A 49 0.64 -7.13 -6.92
C ALA A 49 2.17 -7.17 -6.75
N ILE A 50 2.87 -6.11 -7.19
CA ILE A 50 4.34 -6.00 -7.21
C ILE A 50 4.93 -5.40 -5.95
N GLY A 51 4.14 -5.22 -4.91
CA GLY A 51 4.52 -4.63 -3.62
C GLY A 51 3.78 -3.33 -3.33
N HIS A 52 4.12 -2.73 -2.20
CA HIS A 52 3.50 -1.49 -1.75
C HIS A 52 4.57 -0.45 -1.48
N LYS A 53 4.28 0.77 -1.89
CA LYS A 53 5.06 1.94 -1.51
C LYS A 53 4.11 2.91 -0.82
N PRO A 54 4.36 3.30 0.45
CA PRO A 54 3.50 4.24 1.15
C PRO A 54 3.56 5.63 0.48
N ASN A 55 2.41 6.29 0.40
CA ASN A 55 2.32 7.64 -0.18
C ASN A 55 2.68 8.71 0.88
N THR A 56 3.87 8.61 1.44
CA THR A 56 4.38 9.40 2.56
C THR A 56 5.50 10.36 2.16
N GLY A 57 5.83 10.43 0.88
CA GLY A 57 6.94 11.23 0.37
C GLY A 57 6.89 12.71 0.73
N MET A 58 5.67 13.27 0.90
CA MET A 58 5.45 14.66 1.32
C MET A 58 5.93 14.97 2.74
N PHE A 59 6.08 13.95 3.59
CA PHE A 59 6.53 14.10 4.98
C PHE A 59 8.03 13.88 5.14
N LYS A 60 8.75 13.62 4.05
CA LYS A 60 10.20 13.40 4.08
C LYS A 60 10.93 14.62 4.61
N GLY A 61 11.76 14.40 5.63
CA GLY A 61 12.49 15.47 6.31
C GLY A 61 11.73 16.13 7.47
N TRP A 62 10.45 15.78 7.67
CA TRP A 62 9.65 16.25 8.80
C TRP A 62 9.36 15.13 9.79
N LEU A 63 8.87 14.00 9.29
CA LEU A 63 8.53 12.84 10.11
C LEU A 63 9.59 11.75 9.96
N ASP A 64 9.84 11.05 11.04
CA ASP A 64 10.71 9.88 11.03
C ASP A 64 10.11 8.76 10.19
N MET A 65 10.92 8.22 9.29
CA MET A 65 10.53 7.13 8.39
C MET A 65 11.50 5.97 8.50
N ASP A 66 11.04 4.81 8.08
CA ASP A 66 11.94 3.70 7.83
C ASP A 66 12.60 3.83 6.43
N ASN A 67 13.47 2.87 6.09
CA ASN A 67 14.20 2.85 4.82
C ASN A 67 13.32 2.64 3.57
N VAL A 68 12.05 2.25 3.76
CA VAL A 68 11.06 2.03 2.69
C VAL A 68 10.10 3.22 2.57
N GLY A 69 10.03 4.06 3.61
CA GLY A 69 9.21 5.26 3.65
C GLY A 69 7.99 5.17 4.56
N TYR A 70 7.81 4.10 5.34
CA TYR A 70 6.74 4.03 6.33
C TYR A 70 7.04 4.95 7.50
N LEU A 71 6.02 5.69 7.95
CA LEU A 71 6.13 6.61 9.09
C LEU A 71 6.33 5.83 10.39
N LYS A 72 7.26 6.29 11.21
CA LYS A 72 7.52 5.72 12.53
C LYS A 72 6.65 6.36 13.59
N HIS A 73 6.26 5.57 14.55
CA HIS A 73 5.55 6.01 15.76
C HIS A 73 6.16 5.36 17.00
N LYS A 74 5.86 5.92 18.16
CA LYS A 74 6.26 5.31 19.44
C LYS A 74 5.54 3.97 19.61
N PRO A 75 6.18 2.98 20.24
CA PRO A 75 5.54 1.71 20.56
C PRO A 75 4.21 1.93 21.30
N ASP A 76 3.22 1.10 20.98
CA ASP A 76 1.90 1.08 21.60
C ASP A 76 1.12 2.41 21.54
N SER A 77 1.44 3.27 20.59
CA SER A 77 0.76 4.55 20.38
C SER A 77 0.80 4.98 18.91
N SER A 78 0.12 6.06 18.58
CA SER A 78 0.16 6.67 17.25
C SER A 78 1.08 7.90 17.15
N HIS A 79 1.73 8.28 18.26
CA HIS A 79 2.58 9.48 18.34
C HIS A 79 3.82 9.38 17.45
N THR A 80 4.03 10.38 16.60
CA THR A 80 5.24 10.53 15.77
C THR A 80 6.37 11.23 16.55
N ASN A 81 7.45 11.59 15.86
CA ASN A 81 8.52 12.44 16.39
C ASN A 81 8.11 13.92 16.57
N ILE A 82 6.98 14.34 15.99
CA ILE A 82 6.45 15.70 16.13
C ILE A 82 5.21 15.67 17.06
N GLU A 83 5.26 16.51 18.09
CA GLU A 83 4.15 16.66 19.04
C GLU A 83 2.87 17.12 18.32
N GLY A 84 1.74 16.46 18.60
CA GLY A 84 0.45 16.74 17.98
C GLY A 84 0.26 16.16 16.59
N VAL A 85 1.24 15.40 16.09
CA VAL A 85 1.14 14.66 14.83
C VAL A 85 1.08 13.17 15.11
N PHE A 86 0.06 12.53 14.57
CA PHE A 86 -0.24 11.12 14.79
C PHE A 86 -0.24 10.37 13.45
N VAL A 87 0.09 9.09 13.48
CA VAL A 87 0.07 8.22 12.29
C VAL A 87 -0.81 7.00 12.51
N SER A 88 -1.55 6.63 11.48
CA SER A 88 -2.38 5.42 11.47
C SER A 88 -2.47 4.82 10.07
N GLY A 89 -3.05 3.63 9.98
CA GLY A 89 -3.29 2.94 8.72
C GLY A 89 -2.01 2.55 8.00
N ASP A 90 -2.13 2.36 6.70
CA ASP A 90 -1.06 1.87 5.83
C ASP A 90 0.17 2.77 5.80
N ALA A 91 0.05 4.04 6.19
CA ALA A 91 1.18 4.95 6.27
C ALA A 91 2.22 4.53 7.32
N GLY A 92 1.79 3.86 8.41
CA GLY A 92 2.64 3.31 9.46
C GLY A 92 2.73 1.78 9.49
N ASP A 93 1.79 1.09 8.84
CA ASP A 93 1.71 -0.38 8.84
C ASP A 93 2.40 -0.99 7.61
N LYS A 94 3.67 -1.34 7.74
CA LYS A 94 4.42 -2.05 6.70
C LYS A 94 4.14 -3.55 6.61
N VAL A 95 3.42 -4.12 7.57
CA VAL A 95 3.27 -5.58 7.73
C VAL A 95 1.93 -6.08 7.23
N TYR A 96 0.86 -5.60 7.82
CA TYR A 96 -0.49 -6.16 7.59
C TYR A 96 -1.23 -5.47 6.46
N ARG A 97 -1.34 -4.13 6.48
CA ARG A 97 -2.01 -3.32 5.44
C ARG A 97 -3.40 -3.85 5.11
N GLN A 98 -4.17 -4.06 6.17
CA GLN A 98 -5.54 -4.54 6.08
C GLN A 98 -6.51 -3.46 6.56
N ALA A 99 -7.72 -3.44 6.00
CA ALA A 99 -8.75 -2.48 6.40
C ALA A 99 -9.04 -2.51 7.91
N VAL A 100 -9.05 -3.69 8.50
CA VAL A 100 -9.30 -3.86 9.95
C VAL A 100 -8.15 -3.32 10.79
N THR A 101 -6.89 -3.51 10.39
CA THR A 101 -5.73 -2.95 11.10
C THR A 101 -5.67 -1.43 10.95
N ALA A 102 -6.00 -0.92 9.76
CA ALA A 102 -6.11 0.52 9.52
C ALA A 102 -7.19 1.17 10.38
N ALA A 103 -8.38 0.54 10.50
CA ALA A 103 -9.45 1.00 11.37
C ALA A 103 -9.03 1.00 12.85
N GLY A 104 -8.35 -0.06 13.31
CA GLY A 104 -7.85 -0.17 14.68
C GLY A 104 -6.82 0.91 15.02
N THR A 105 -5.82 1.10 14.16
CA THR A 105 -4.83 2.17 14.36
C THR A 105 -5.42 3.56 14.19
N GLY A 106 -6.44 3.73 13.34
CA GLY A 106 -7.22 4.96 13.21
C GLY A 106 -7.93 5.32 14.51
N CYS A 107 -8.57 4.35 15.18
CA CYS A 107 -9.17 4.52 16.50
C CYS A 107 -8.11 4.93 17.54
N MET A 108 -6.95 4.29 17.55
CA MET A 108 -5.83 4.66 18.44
C MET A 108 -5.40 6.11 18.22
N ALA A 109 -5.22 6.53 16.98
CA ALA A 109 -4.81 7.88 16.64
C ALA A 109 -5.86 8.94 17.04
N ALA A 110 -7.14 8.62 16.88
CA ALA A 110 -8.23 9.51 17.33
C ALA A 110 -8.22 9.70 18.84
N LEU A 111 -8.07 8.63 19.62
CA LEU A 111 -7.97 8.69 21.08
C LEU A 111 -6.73 9.43 21.56
N ASP A 112 -5.59 9.22 20.91
CA ASP A 112 -4.35 9.95 21.23
C ASP A 112 -4.48 11.44 20.93
N ALA A 113 -5.14 11.80 19.81
CA ALA A 113 -5.43 13.20 19.45
C ALA A 113 -6.40 13.85 20.46
N GLU A 114 -7.47 13.16 20.85
CA GLU A 114 -8.43 13.64 21.87
C GLU A 114 -7.71 13.94 23.20
N ARG A 115 -6.90 13.00 23.68
CA ARG A 115 -6.11 13.16 24.92
C ARG A 115 -5.14 14.32 24.82
N TYR A 116 -4.46 14.45 23.67
CA TYR A 116 -3.53 15.57 23.42
C TYR A 116 -4.25 16.92 23.47
N LEU A 117 -5.39 17.04 22.79
CA LEU A 117 -6.20 18.28 22.81
C LEU A 117 -6.71 18.60 24.21
N GLY A 118 -7.26 17.60 24.92
CA GLY A 118 -7.73 17.76 26.30
C GLY A 118 -6.62 18.22 27.25
N ALA A 119 -5.39 17.68 27.11
CA ALA A 119 -4.23 18.14 27.88
C ALA A 119 -3.82 19.59 27.59
N LYS A 120 -4.17 20.13 26.41
CA LYS A 120 -3.96 21.53 26.01
C LYS A 120 -5.16 22.43 26.39
N GLY A 121 -6.22 21.88 26.98
CA GLY A 121 -7.44 22.63 27.33
C GLY A 121 -8.29 22.98 26.09
N ILE A 122 -8.16 22.27 25.02
CA ILE A 122 -8.93 22.43 23.77
C ILE A 122 -10.02 21.36 23.76
N HIS A 123 -11.30 21.77 23.73
CA HIS A 123 -12.47 20.88 23.75
C HIS A 123 -13.37 21.14 22.57
#